data_61c1d513dad2a07e46059bf4038a949a
#
_entry.id   61c1d513dad2a07e46059bf4038a949a
#
_cell.length_a   1.000
_cell.length_b   1.000
_cell.length_c   1.000
_cell.angle_alpha   90.00
_cell.angle_beta   90.00
_cell.angle_gamma   90.00
#
_symmetry.space_group_name_H-M   'P 1'
#
loop_
_entity.id
_entity.type
_entity.pdbx_description
1 polymer ?
#
loop_
_entity_poly.entity_id
_entity_poly.type
_entity_poly.pdbx_seq_one_letter_code
_entity_poly.pdbx_strand_id
1 'polypeptide(L)'
;MKQHYIPRCYLKRFSNNERSIFTYDKCKSESYNASLMSVCCEDDLYSLSKEYVKSNNEKGHGVINELSIESDHFANTVEPYYAQFLKQLDEIMIEWKTGKEHYRLQFIEKRELALHIVTQYFRLPQIGNYIVDDSIRTERAYIDMMKEFMAKQAGDNEFRNLDIGISCEKAALHANHSFLDGELMMEFADAIAKNIFIFWTSEAPVFYTSDFPIVVSPYVQNVQSLYMGCLLYTS
;
A
#
# COMPACT_ATOMS: atom_id res chain seq x y z
N MET A 1 17.16 4.81 6.60
CA MET A 1 16.62 6.04 5.92
C MET A 1 15.12 6.06 6.09
N LYS A 2 14.53 7.24 6.43
CA LYS A 2 13.06 7.34 6.59
C LYS A 2 12.33 7.18 5.25
N GLN A 3 11.43 6.23 5.18
CA GLN A 3 10.62 5.90 4.02
C GLN A 3 9.13 6.06 4.38
N HIS A 4 8.41 6.83 3.57
CA HIS A 4 7.02 7.17 3.86
C HIS A 4 6.08 6.09 3.34
N TYR A 5 5.24 5.53 4.22
CA TYR A 5 4.17 4.63 3.80
C TYR A 5 2.88 5.38 3.42
N ILE A 6 2.76 6.66 3.78
CA ILE A 6 1.75 7.58 3.24
C ILE A 6 2.47 8.69 2.46
N PRO A 7 2.17 8.87 1.16
CA PRO A 7 2.83 9.86 0.32
C PRO A 7 2.71 11.28 0.89
N ARG A 8 3.80 12.02 0.85
CA ARG A 8 3.81 13.41 1.33
C ARG A 8 2.88 14.33 0.52
N CYS A 9 2.69 14.08 -0.75
CA CYS A 9 1.74 14.82 -1.58
C CYS A 9 0.29 14.70 -1.06
N TYR A 10 -0.08 13.53 -0.52
CA TYR A 10 -1.35 13.32 0.15
C TYR A 10 -1.41 14.04 1.51
N LEU A 11 -0.39 13.86 2.37
CA LEU A 11 -0.35 14.49 3.70
C LEU A 11 -0.35 16.02 3.66
N LYS A 12 0.24 16.62 2.63
CA LYS A 12 0.23 18.09 2.42
C LYS A 12 -1.18 18.67 2.40
N ARG A 13 -2.17 17.92 1.94
CA ARG A 13 -3.57 18.34 1.85
C ARG A 13 -4.24 18.53 3.21
N PHE A 14 -3.66 17.96 4.26
CA PHE A 14 -4.11 18.10 5.66
C PHE A 14 -3.22 19.05 6.45
N SER A 15 -2.29 19.72 5.80
CA SER A 15 -1.35 20.64 6.45
C SER A 15 -1.71 22.11 6.14
N ASN A 16 -1.46 22.99 7.10
CA ASN A 16 -1.73 24.42 6.92
C ASN A 16 -0.63 25.18 6.13
N ASN A 17 0.58 24.61 6.03
CA ASN A 17 1.76 25.29 5.49
C ASN A 17 2.67 24.40 4.62
N GLU A 18 2.18 23.25 4.18
CA GLU A 18 2.90 22.23 3.41
C GLU A 18 4.19 21.70 4.06
N ARG A 19 4.46 22.03 5.32
CA ARG A 19 5.66 21.59 6.05
C ARG A 19 5.34 20.82 7.31
N SER A 20 4.23 21.17 7.96
CA SER A 20 3.81 20.56 9.22
C SER A 20 2.33 20.23 9.22
N ILE A 21 1.97 19.20 9.95
CA ILE A 21 0.62 18.71 10.12
C ILE A 21 0.31 18.60 11.62
N PHE A 22 -0.91 18.99 12.00
CA PHE A 22 -1.38 18.78 13.36
C PHE A 22 -1.72 17.30 13.55
N THR A 23 -1.07 16.70 14.54
CA THR A 23 -1.13 15.25 14.78
C THR A 23 -1.67 14.98 16.19
N TYR A 24 -2.52 13.96 16.29
CA TYR A 24 -2.95 13.40 17.55
C TYR A 24 -2.42 11.97 17.72
N ASP A 25 -1.56 11.76 18.70
CA ASP A 25 -1.04 10.45 19.08
C ASP A 25 -2.01 9.78 20.06
N LYS A 26 -2.73 8.77 19.59
CA LYS A 26 -3.71 8.04 20.40
C LYS A 26 -3.08 7.25 21.55
N CYS A 27 -1.85 6.77 21.37
CA CYS A 27 -1.17 5.99 22.40
C CYS A 27 -0.75 6.86 23.57
N LYS A 28 -0.32 8.10 23.28
CA LYS A 28 0.10 9.07 24.31
C LYS A 28 -1.01 10.02 24.73
N SER A 29 -2.12 10.04 24.01
CA SER A 29 -3.22 11.01 24.16
C SER A 29 -2.75 12.47 24.09
N GLU A 30 -1.80 12.74 23.20
CA GLU A 30 -1.15 14.04 23.01
C GLU A 30 -1.37 14.59 21.63
N SER A 31 -1.51 15.91 21.52
CA SER A 31 -1.58 16.63 20.26
C SER A 31 -0.35 17.50 20.06
N TYR A 32 0.22 17.48 18.86
CA TYR A 32 1.39 18.28 18.53
C TYR A 32 1.47 18.56 17.03
N ASN A 33 2.25 19.58 16.66
CA ASN A 33 2.61 19.81 15.27
C ASN A 33 3.83 18.98 14.90
N ALA A 34 3.69 18.12 13.91
CA ALA A 34 4.76 17.30 13.40
C ALA A 34 5.21 17.74 12.01
N SER A 35 6.48 17.57 11.71
CA SER A 35 6.98 17.74 10.33
C SER A 35 6.42 16.66 9.42
N LEU A 36 6.01 17.03 8.20
CA LEU A 36 5.63 16.04 7.17
C LEU A 36 6.75 15.05 6.84
N MET A 37 7.99 15.40 7.15
CA MET A 37 9.15 14.51 6.97
C MET A 37 9.27 13.45 8.08
N SER A 38 8.50 13.55 9.15
CA SER A 38 8.62 12.67 10.33
C SER A 38 7.35 11.91 10.68
N VAL A 39 6.27 12.13 9.96
CA VAL A 39 5.01 11.41 10.16
C VAL A 39 4.80 10.36 9.09
N CYS A 40 4.11 9.29 9.44
CA CYS A 40 3.76 8.19 8.53
C CYS A 40 4.97 7.66 7.75
N CYS A 41 6.09 7.50 8.44
CA CYS A 41 7.33 6.96 7.89
C CYS A 41 8.00 6.03 8.90
N GLU A 42 8.70 5.04 8.39
CA GLU A 42 9.54 4.13 9.16
C GLU A 42 10.95 4.09 8.57
N ASP A 43 11.94 3.71 9.37
CA ASP A 43 13.29 3.55 8.87
C ASP A 43 13.40 2.22 8.11
N ASP A 44 13.93 2.29 6.90
CA ASP A 44 14.29 1.14 6.05
C ASP A 44 13.14 0.16 5.75
N LEU A 45 11.88 0.66 5.73
CA LEU A 45 10.66 -0.12 5.54
C LEU A 45 10.67 -0.94 4.24
N TYR A 46 11.19 -0.36 3.15
CA TYR A 46 11.25 -0.97 1.83
C TYR A 46 12.70 -1.23 1.37
N SER A 47 13.67 -1.13 2.30
CA SER A 47 15.07 -1.33 1.98
C SER A 47 15.37 -2.81 1.80
N LEU A 48 15.98 -3.15 0.66
CA LEU A 48 16.41 -4.50 0.35
C LEU A 48 17.77 -4.80 1.01
N SER A 49 17.98 -6.04 1.46
CA SER A 49 19.27 -6.44 2.00
C SER A 49 20.34 -6.51 0.89
N LYS A 50 21.61 -6.32 1.27
CA LYS A 50 22.74 -6.42 0.33
C LYS A 50 22.84 -7.81 -0.27
N GLU A 51 22.55 -8.83 0.52
CA GLU A 51 22.56 -10.23 0.11
C GLU A 51 21.51 -10.49 -0.96
N TYR A 52 20.28 -9.97 -0.77
CA TYR A 52 19.21 -10.10 -1.75
C TYR A 52 19.56 -9.36 -3.05
N VAL A 53 20.00 -8.11 -2.96
CA VAL A 53 20.41 -7.31 -4.11
C VAL A 53 21.48 -8.01 -4.92
N LYS A 54 22.52 -8.53 -4.25
CA LYS A 54 23.60 -9.26 -4.90
C LYS A 54 23.07 -10.52 -5.62
N SER A 55 22.31 -11.34 -4.92
CA SER A 55 21.73 -12.57 -5.48
C SER A 55 20.81 -12.30 -6.68
N ASN A 56 20.00 -11.24 -6.62
CA ASN A 56 19.10 -10.85 -7.70
C ASN A 56 19.89 -10.42 -8.95
N ASN A 57 20.89 -9.56 -8.77
CA ASN A 57 21.70 -9.05 -9.88
C ASN A 57 22.55 -10.15 -10.53
N GLU A 58 23.07 -11.10 -9.75
CA GLU A 58 23.80 -12.26 -10.27
C GLU A 58 22.90 -13.21 -11.07
N LYS A 59 21.62 -13.33 -10.70
CA LYS A 59 20.63 -14.16 -11.44
C LYS A 59 20.11 -13.51 -12.71
N GLY A 60 20.45 -12.24 -12.97
CA GLY A 60 20.01 -11.51 -14.16
C GLY A 60 18.54 -11.09 -14.16
N HIS A 61 17.88 -11.00 -12.98
CA HIS A 61 16.51 -10.51 -12.83
C HIS A 61 16.36 -8.99 -12.95
N GLY A 62 17.36 -8.30 -13.46
CA GLY A 62 17.45 -6.84 -13.54
C GLY A 62 18.45 -6.27 -12.54
N VAL A 63 18.84 -5.02 -12.75
CA VAL A 63 19.78 -4.33 -11.86
C VAL A 63 18.97 -3.56 -10.83
N ILE A 64 19.07 -3.99 -9.57
CA ILE A 64 18.45 -3.33 -8.42
C ILE A 64 19.51 -2.91 -7.40
N ASN A 65 19.14 -1.99 -6.54
CA ASN A 65 19.91 -1.57 -5.37
C ASN A 65 19.06 -1.62 -4.10
N GLU A 66 19.66 -1.34 -2.95
CA GLU A 66 18.99 -1.42 -1.65
C GLU A 66 17.77 -0.50 -1.55
N LEU A 67 17.69 0.58 -2.33
CA LEU A 67 16.63 1.60 -2.28
C LEU A 67 15.71 1.55 -3.50
N SER A 68 15.84 0.57 -4.39
CA SER A 68 15.08 0.54 -5.65
C SER A 68 13.57 0.61 -5.47
N ILE A 69 13.01 0.03 -4.41
CA ILE A 69 11.58 0.12 -4.13
C ILE A 69 11.19 1.56 -3.80
N GLU A 70 11.92 2.22 -2.92
CA GLU A 70 11.62 3.59 -2.52
C GLU A 70 11.96 4.60 -3.61
N SER A 71 13.17 4.51 -4.20
CA SER A 71 13.64 5.52 -5.14
C SER A 71 13.05 5.35 -6.54
N ASP A 72 13.05 4.12 -7.06
CA ASP A 72 12.70 3.90 -8.47
C ASP A 72 11.20 3.68 -8.63
N HIS A 73 10.60 2.87 -7.74
CA HIS A 73 9.17 2.59 -7.82
C HIS A 73 8.33 3.72 -7.20
N PHE A 74 8.51 4.06 -5.91
CA PHE A 74 7.65 5.05 -5.27
C PHE A 74 8.00 6.48 -5.68
N ALA A 75 9.22 6.95 -5.41
CA ALA A 75 9.55 8.36 -5.57
C ALA A 75 9.58 8.81 -7.03
N ASN A 76 10.06 7.97 -7.95
CA ASN A 76 10.22 8.33 -9.36
C ASN A 76 9.03 7.94 -10.23
N THR A 77 8.21 6.98 -9.82
CA THR A 77 7.10 6.48 -10.63
C THR A 77 5.75 6.78 -9.98
N VAL A 78 5.44 6.22 -8.83
CA VAL A 78 4.09 6.28 -8.24
C VAL A 78 3.73 7.67 -7.75
N GLU A 79 4.58 8.31 -6.95
CA GLU A 79 4.25 9.59 -6.29
C GLU A 79 4.07 10.78 -7.25
N PRO A 80 4.86 10.94 -8.33
CA PRO A 80 4.62 12.00 -9.29
C PRO A 80 3.26 11.89 -9.98
N TYR A 81 2.87 10.69 -10.42
CA TYR A 81 1.57 10.45 -11.02
C TYR A 81 0.44 10.69 -10.02
N TYR A 82 0.60 10.21 -8.79
CA TYR A 82 -0.40 10.44 -7.75
C TYR A 82 -0.57 11.92 -7.41
N ALA A 83 0.52 12.68 -7.31
CA ALA A 83 0.46 14.12 -7.08
C ALA A 83 -0.25 14.87 -8.23
N GLN A 84 0.01 14.49 -9.47
CA GLN A 84 -0.68 15.03 -10.64
C GLN A 84 -2.17 14.69 -10.62
N PHE A 85 -2.51 13.44 -10.33
CA PHE A 85 -3.91 13.01 -10.24
C PHE A 85 -4.68 13.74 -9.14
N LEU A 86 -4.08 13.92 -7.97
CA LEU A 86 -4.68 14.70 -6.88
C LEU A 86 -4.95 16.16 -7.30
N LYS A 87 -4.06 16.77 -8.09
CA LYS A 87 -4.27 18.11 -8.63
C LYS A 87 -5.44 18.17 -9.63
N GLN A 88 -5.55 17.17 -10.50
CA GLN A 88 -6.69 17.07 -11.43
C GLN A 88 -8.02 16.90 -10.69
N LEU A 89 -8.04 16.10 -9.61
CA LEU A 89 -9.23 15.99 -8.76
C LEU A 89 -9.64 17.33 -8.15
N ASP A 90 -8.69 18.15 -7.70
CA ASP A 90 -9.01 19.49 -7.19
C ASP A 90 -9.66 20.39 -8.27
N GLU A 91 -9.12 20.37 -9.48
CA GLU A 91 -9.67 21.12 -10.61
C GLU A 91 -11.10 20.70 -10.92
N ILE A 92 -11.36 19.39 -10.97
CA ILE A 92 -12.71 18.81 -11.15
C ILE A 92 -13.65 19.24 -10.02
N MET A 93 -13.20 19.22 -8.78
CA MET A 93 -14.01 19.59 -7.61
C MET A 93 -14.34 21.08 -7.60
N ILE A 94 -13.40 21.95 -8.03
CA ILE A 94 -13.64 23.39 -8.17
C ILE A 94 -14.68 23.65 -9.26
N GLU A 95 -14.58 23.02 -10.42
CA GLU A 95 -15.56 23.14 -11.50
C GLU A 95 -16.95 22.70 -11.05
N TRP A 96 -17.05 21.63 -10.30
CA TRP A 96 -18.31 21.14 -9.75
C TRP A 96 -18.93 22.13 -8.75
N LYS A 97 -18.14 22.67 -7.81
CA LYS A 97 -18.60 23.71 -6.87
C LYS A 97 -19.10 25.00 -7.56
N THR A 98 -18.56 25.33 -8.73
CA THR A 98 -18.97 26.52 -9.50
C THR A 98 -20.21 26.31 -10.37
N GLY A 99 -20.89 25.17 -10.26
CA GLY A 99 -22.14 24.87 -10.94
C GLY A 99 -22.00 24.55 -12.44
N LYS A 100 -20.78 24.31 -12.91
CA LYS A 100 -20.57 23.67 -14.20
C LYS A 100 -21.04 22.23 -14.12
N GLU A 101 -21.69 21.77 -15.17
CA GLU A 101 -22.44 20.51 -15.28
C GLU A 101 -21.81 19.33 -14.54
N HIS A 102 -22.66 18.40 -14.06
CA HIS A 102 -22.30 17.17 -13.34
C HIS A 102 -21.16 16.42 -14.04
N TYR A 103 -19.94 16.61 -13.56
CA TYR A 103 -18.79 15.83 -14.02
C TYR A 103 -18.98 14.38 -13.56
N ARG A 104 -18.90 13.46 -14.51
CA ARG A 104 -18.89 12.03 -14.22
C ARG A 104 -17.51 11.49 -14.54
N LEU A 105 -16.83 10.94 -13.54
CA LEU A 105 -15.59 10.24 -13.77
C LEU A 105 -15.80 9.14 -14.82
N GLN A 106 -15.01 9.18 -15.87
CA GLN A 106 -14.94 8.13 -16.86
C GLN A 106 -14.32 6.87 -16.24
N PHE A 107 -14.53 5.72 -16.85
CA PHE A 107 -13.99 4.46 -16.33
C PHE A 107 -12.47 4.51 -16.16
N ILE A 108 -11.75 5.14 -17.09
CA ILE A 108 -10.28 5.26 -17.03
C ILE A 108 -9.83 6.08 -15.82
N GLU A 109 -10.51 7.18 -15.52
CA GLU A 109 -10.21 8.03 -14.36
C GLU A 109 -10.52 7.32 -13.04
N LYS A 110 -11.59 6.53 -13.00
CA LYS A 110 -11.92 5.66 -11.88
C LYS A 110 -10.84 4.60 -11.65
N ARG A 111 -10.35 4.01 -12.73
CA ARG A 111 -9.29 3.00 -12.69
C ARG A 111 -7.99 3.59 -12.17
N GLU A 112 -7.64 4.78 -12.59
CA GLU A 112 -6.46 5.51 -12.12
C GLU A 112 -6.57 5.82 -10.63
N LEU A 113 -7.71 6.39 -10.19
CA LEU A 113 -7.98 6.60 -8.77
C LEU A 113 -7.91 5.30 -7.97
N ALA A 114 -8.54 4.24 -8.47
CA ALA A 114 -8.53 2.94 -7.83
C ALA A 114 -7.11 2.38 -7.70
N LEU A 115 -6.27 2.53 -8.72
CA LEU A 115 -4.87 2.11 -8.67
C LEU A 115 -4.09 2.85 -7.58
N HIS A 116 -4.30 4.16 -7.43
CA HIS A 116 -3.67 4.93 -6.34
C HIS A 116 -4.16 4.47 -4.96
N ILE A 117 -5.45 4.18 -4.81
CA ILE A 117 -6.02 3.65 -3.56
C ILE A 117 -5.41 2.28 -3.24
N VAL A 118 -5.37 1.38 -4.20
CA VAL A 118 -4.80 0.03 -4.02
C VAL A 118 -3.32 0.11 -3.67
N THR A 119 -2.54 0.91 -4.40
CA THR A 119 -1.12 1.11 -4.11
C THR A 119 -0.91 1.65 -2.69
N GLN A 120 -1.72 2.63 -2.29
CA GLN A 120 -1.65 3.19 -0.93
C GLN A 120 -2.01 2.15 0.13
N TYR A 121 -3.00 1.30 -0.12
CA TYR A 121 -3.40 0.23 0.80
C TYR A 121 -2.27 -0.78 1.01
N PHE A 122 -1.70 -1.29 -0.07
CA PHE A 122 -0.60 -2.26 0.00
C PHE A 122 0.71 -1.67 0.53
N ARG A 123 0.87 -0.34 0.47
CA ARG A 123 2.03 0.36 1.00
C ARG A 123 2.04 0.46 2.53
N LEU A 124 0.90 0.21 3.20
CA LEU A 124 0.80 0.28 4.65
C LEU A 124 1.60 -0.84 5.33
N PRO A 125 2.41 -0.53 6.37
CA PRO A 125 3.23 -1.53 7.07
C PRO A 125 2.41 -2.71 7.61
N GLN A 126 1.20 -2.45 8.09
CA GLN A 126 0.30 -3.48 8.63
C GLN A 126 -0.11 -4.49 7.55
N ILE A 127 -0.39 -3.99 6.34
CA ILE A 127 -0.75 -4.85 5.19
C ILE A 127 0.48 -5.61 4.70
N GLY A 128 1.63 -4.93 4.60
CA GLY A 128 2.89 -5.57 4.25
C GLY A 128 3.26 -6.70 5.20
N ASN A 129 3.18 -6.47 6.51
CA ASN A 129 3.43 -7.50 7.52
C ASN A 129 2.44 -8.67 7.39
N TYR A 130 1.15 -8.39 7.18
CA TYR A 130 0.15 -9.44 6.98
C TYR A 130 0.48 -10.33 5.77
N ILE A 131 0.83 -9.73 4.63
CA ILE A 131 1.20 -10.47 3.41
C ILE A 131 2.43 -11.34 3.64
N VAL A 132 3.45 -10.78 4.30
CA VAL A 132 4.68 -11.52 4.63
C VAL A 132 4.41 -12.69 5.55
N ASP A 133 3.65 -12.48 6.62
CA ASP A 133 3.33 -13.53 7.60
C ASP A 133 2.46 -14.63 6.97
N ASP A 134 1.51 -14.26 6.11
CA ASP A 134 0.67 -15.23 5.39
C ASP A 134 1.49 -16.06 4.40
N SER A 135 2.41 -15.45 3.68
CA SER A 135 3.32 -16.11 2.74
C SER A 135 4.23 -17.11 3.49
N ILE A 136 4.83 -16.69 4.60
CA ILE A 136 5.68 -17.58 5.43
C ILE A 136 4.86 -18.75 5.99
N ARG A 137 3.64 -18.49 6.43
CA ARG A 137 2.74 -19.54 6.93
C ARG A 137 2.39 -20.57 5.86
N THR A 138 2.10 -20.09 4.64
CA THR A 138 1.78 -20.95 3.50
C THR A 138 2.98 -21.81 3.10
N GLU A 139 4.19 -21.22 3.05
CA GLU A 139 5.41 -21.93 2.74
C GLU A 139 5.74 -23.01 3.79
N ARG A 140 5.54 -22.70 5.07
CA ARG A 140 5.71 -23.67 6.16
C ARG A 140 4.75 -24.84 6.03
N ALA A 141 3.47 -24.57 5.77
CA ALA A 141 2.47 -25.62 5.56
C ALA A 141 2.84 -26.53 4.37
N TYR A 142 3.37 -25.94 3.29
CA TYR A 142 3.86 -26.70 2.15
C TYR A 142 5.07 -27.58 2.50
N ILE A 143 6.05 -27.05 3.23
CA ILE A 143 7.21 -27.82 3.71
C ILE A 143 6.76 -29.00 4.57
N ASP A 144 5.84 -28.76 5.51
CA ASP A 144 5.35 -29.83 6.40
C ASP A 144 4.60 -30.92 5.62
N MET A 145 3.80 -30.52 4.62
CA MET A 145 3.16 -31.47 3.72
C MET A 145 4.18 -32.30 2.93
N MET A 146 5.25 -31.67 2.42
CA MET A 146 6.33 -32.35 1.71
C MET A 146 7.10 -33.33 2.61
N LYS A 147 7.40 -32.93 3.85
CA LYS A 147 8.02 -33.85 4.86
C LYS A 147 7.19 -35.08 5.09
N GLU A 148 5.88 -34.93 5.29
CA GLU A 148 4.94 -36.03 5.45
C GLU A 148 4.90 -36.93 4.21
N PHE A 149 4.87 -36.36 3.02
CA PHE A 149 4.89 -37.12 1.78
C PHE A 149 6.18 -37.93 1.64
N MET A 150 7.35 -37.31 1.88
CA MET A 150 8.65 -37.96 1.78
C MET A 150 8.78 -39.08 2.81
N ALA A 151 8.37 -38.86 4.05
CA ALA A 151 8.38 -39.89 5.10
C ALA A 151 7.55 -41.13 4.72
N LYS A 152 6.38 -40.91 4.14
CA LYS A 152 5.52 -42.01 3.65
C LYS A 152 6.13 -42.75 2.46
N GLN A 153 6.72 -42.07 1.51
CA GLN A 153 7.32 -42.66 0.32
C GLN A 153 8.58 -43.48 0.67
N ALA A 154 9.43 -42.93 1.55
CA ALA A 154 10.66 -43.58 1.96
C ALA A 154 10.48 -44.63 3.05
N GLY A 155 9.33 -44.66 3.74
CA GLY A 155 9.12 -45.46 4.93
C GLY A 155 9.99 -45.06 6.12
N ASP A 156 10.50 -43.82 6.11
CA ASP A 156 11.45 -43.30 7.08
C ASP A 156 10.90 -42.06 7.77
N ASN A 157 10.80 -42.11 9.11
CA ASN A 157 10.30 -41.00 9.91
C ASN A 157 11.32 -39.88 10.13
N GLU A 158 12.59 -40.03 9.76
CA GLU A 158 13.59 -38.97 9.87
C GLU A 158 13.22 -37.78 9.03
N PHE A 159 12.54 -37.95 7.88
CA PHE A 159 12.07 -36.84 7.05
C PHE A 159 11.12 -35.90 7.79
N ARG A 160 10.31 -36.38 8.75
CA ARG A 160 9.43 -35.52 9.56
C ARG A 160 10.21 -34.60 10.49
N ASN A 161 11.39 -35.04 10.92
CA ASN A 161 12.21 -34.33 11.89
C ASN A 161 13.23 -33.37 11.23
N LEU A 162 13.24 -33.29 9.90
CA LEU A 162 14.11 -32.35 9.22
C LEU A 162 13.78 -30.91 9.65
N ASP A 163 14.79 -30.19 10.12
CA ASP A 163 14.67 -28.75 10.37
C ASP A 163 14.96 -28.00 9.08
N ILE A 164 13.89 -27.50 8.45
CA ILE A 164 13.98 -26.71 7.23
C ILE A 164 13.58 -25.28 7.58
N GLY A 165 14.57 -24.41 7.63
CA GLY A 165 14.37 -22.98 7.84
C GLY A 165 13.81 -22.29 6.58
N ILE A 166 12.89 -21.36 6.76
CA ILE A 166 12.45 -20.45 5.70
C ILE A 166 13.30 -19.19 5.80
N SER A 167 14.09 -18.92 4.77
CA SER A 167 14.82 -17.67 4.64
C SER A 167 14.09 -16.78 3.66
N CYS A 168 13.58 -15.65 4.14
CA CYS A 168 12.93 -14.67 3.28
C CYS A 168 13.42 -13.24 3.56
N GLU A 169 13.60 -12.50 2.49
CA GLU A 169 13.77 -11.04 2.52
C GLU A 169 12.37 -10.41 2.60
N LYS A 170 11.98 -9.91 3.77
CA LYS A 170 10.61 -9.40 4.00
C LYS A 170 10.23 -8.27 3.06
N ALA A 171 11.13 -7.30 2.86
CA ALA A 171 10.87 -6.17 1.97
C ALA A 171 10.71 -6.63 0.51
N ALA A 172 11.55 -7.58 0.05
CA ALA A 172 11.44 -8.13 -1.29
C ALA A 172 10.18 -8.97 -1.47
N LEU A 173 9.81 -9.76 -0.46
CA LEU A 173 8.59 -10.55 -0.51
C LEU A 173 7.36 -9.66 -0.61
N HIS A 174 7.27 -8.63 0.24
CA HIS A 174 6.20 -7.63 0.16
C HIS A 174 6.18 -6.91 -1.19
N ALA A 175 7.34 -6.45 -1.67
CA ALA A 175 7.45 -5.77 -2.95
C ALA A 175 7.03 -6.65 -4.13
N ASN A 176 7.49 -7.90 -4.16
CA ASN A 176 7.14 -8.83 -5.24
C ASN A 176 5.65 -9.10 -5.29
N HIS A 177 5.01 -9.30 -4.13
CA HIS A 177 3.57 -9.57 -4.08
C HIS A 177 2.69 -8.33 -4.32
N SER A 178 3.15 -7.15 -3.92
CA SER A 178 2.29 -5.96 -3.87
C SER A 178 2.60 -4.92 -4.94
N PHE A 179 3.84 -4.79 -5.41
CA PHE A 179 4.24 -3.67 -6.25
C PHE A 179 4.88 -4.08 -7.58
N LEU A 180 5.56 -5.21 -7.63
CA LEU A 180 6.23 -5.68 -8.85
C LEU A 180 5.33 -6.58 -9.69
N ASP A 181 4.30 -7.17 -9.09
CA ASP A 181 3.22 -7.83 -9.82
C ASP A 181 2.18 -6.80 -10.28
N GLY A 182 2.48 -6.15 -11.38
CA GLY A 182 1.60 -5.13 -11.96
C GLY A 182 0.22 -5.67 -12.34
N GLU A 183 0.09 -6.96 -12.64
CA GLU A 183 -1.19 -7.59 -13.00
C GLU A 183 -2.13 -7.62 -11.79
N LEU A 184 -1.66 -8.06 -10.63
CA LEU A 184 -2.45 -8.11 -9.41
C LEU A 184 -3.00 -6.72 -9.02
N MET A 185 -2.15 -5.70 -9.04
CA MET A 185 -2.54 -4.33 -8.72
C MET A 185 -3.59 -3.80 -9.69
N MET A 186 -3.47 -4.13 -10.98
CA MET A 186 -4.42 -3.74 -12.01
C MET A 186 -5.75 -4.48 -11.87
N GLU A 187 -5.76 -5.76 -11.51
CA GLU A 187 -6.98 -6.52 -11.25
C GLU A 187 -7.77 -5.92 -10.08
N PHE A 188 -7.10 -5.57 -8.98
CA PHE A 188 -7.74 -4.87 -7.85
C PHE A 188 -8.29 -3.51 -8.27
N ALA A 189 -7.52 -2.73 -9.03
CA ALA A 189 -7.96 -1.43 -9.52
C ALA A 189 -9.18 -1.56 -10.44
N ASP A 190 -9.21 -2.54 -11.34
CA ASP A 190 -10.34 -2.81 -12.23
C ASP A 190 -11.58 -3.26 -11.45
N ALA A 191 -11.41 -4.08 -10.43
CA ALA A 191 -12.52 -4.49 -9.57
C ALA A 191 -13.14 -3.29 -8.82
N ILE A 192 -12.31 -2.40 -8.28
CA ILE A 192 -12.77 -1.18 -7.60
C ILE A 192 -13.40 -0.20 -8.59
N ALA A 193 -12.81 0.01 -9.78
CA ALA A 193 -13.29 0.95 -10.78
C ALA A 193 -14.69 0.64 -11.32
N LYS A 194 -15.13 -0.62 -11.23
CA LYS A 194 -16.49 -1.05 -11.59
C LYS A 194 -17.55 -0.58 -10.59
N ASN A 195 -17.15 -0.16 -9.39
CA ASN A 195 -18.07 0.27 -8.36
C ASN A 195 -18.46 1.75 -8.50
N ILE A 196 -19.44 2.18 -7.69
CA ILE A 196 -19.85 3.58 -7.59
C ILE A 196 -18.85 4.30 -6.68
N PHE A 197 -18.34 5.44 -7.16
CA PHE A 197 -17.51 6.34 -6.37
C PHE A 197 -18.40 7.46 -5.83
N ILE A 198 -18.35 7.69 -4.54
CA ILE A 198 -19.05 8.77 -3.86
C ILE A 198 -17.99 9.69 -3.26
N PHE A 199 -18.00 10.96 -3.68
CA PHE A 199 -17.13 11.99 -3.12
C PHE A 199 -17.95 12.85 -2.15
N TRP A 200 -17.47 12.93 -0.93
CA TRP A 200 -18.07 13.78 0.08
C TRP A 200 -17.21 15.02 0.24
N THR A 201 -17.85 16.17 0.11
CA THR A 201 -17.20 17.47 0.25
C THR A 201 -17.84 18.26 1.37
N SER A 202 -17.08 19.19 1.96
CA SER A 202 -17.55 20.12 2.97
C SER A 202 -17.03 21.51 2.66
N GLU A 203 -17.80 22.55 3.00
CA GLU A 203 -17.36 23.94 2.92
C GLU A 203 -16.37 24.30 4.03
N ALA A 204 -16.37 23.56 5.12
CA ALA A 204 -15.45 23.74 6.23
C ALA A 204 -14.40 22.61 6.27
N PRO A 205 -13.20 22.84 6.79
CA PRO A 205 -12.17 21.82 6.96
C PRO A 205 -12.53 20.89 8.11
N VAL A 206 -13.36 19.87 7.84
CA VAL A 206 -13.88 18.93 8.84
C VAL A 206 -13.34 17.51 8.68
N PHE A 207 -12.57 17.24 7.63
CA PHE A 207 -12.01 15.92 7.41
C PHE A 207 -10.65 15.77 8.07
N TYR A 208 -10.42 14.57 8.59
CA TYR A 208 -9.16 14.16 9.20
C TYR A 208 -8.62 12.96 8.43
N THR A 209 -7.33 12.74 8.48
CA THR A 209 -6.71 11.50 8.01
C THR A 209 -6.04 10.77 9.14
N SER A 210 -5.64 9.54 8.91
CA SER A 210 -4.89 8.73 9.88
C SER A 210 -3.67 8.10 9.21
N ASP A 211 -2.85 7.44 10.00
CA ASP A 211 -1.77 6.55 9.55
C ASP A 211 -2.29 5.30 8.81
N PHE A 212 -3.60 5.11 8.79
CA PHE A 212 -4.30 4.09 8.00
C PHE A 212 -5.48 4.75 7.26
N PRO A 213 -5.24 5.49 6.16
CA PRO A 213 -6.26 6.33 5.53
C PRO A 213 -7.28 5.56 4.69
N ILE A 214 -7.05 4.27 4.42
CA ILE A 214 -7.93 3.44 3.61
C ILE A 214 -8.58 2.40 4.49
N VAL A 215 -9.91 2.42 4.54
CA VAL A 215 -10.70 1.47 5.30
C VAL A 215 -11.43 0.54 4.34
N VAL A 216 -11.27 -0.76 4.54
CA VAL A 216 -12.01 -1.80 3.85
C VAL A 216 -13.00 -2.40 4.82
N SER A 217 -14.28 -2.30 4.50
CA SER A 217 -15.36 -2.81 5.35
C SER A 217 -16.38 -3.59 4.50
N PRO A 218 -16.93 -4.69 5.00
CA PRO A 218 -18.04 -5.35 4.33
C PRO A 218 -19.27 -4.44 4.34
N TYR A 219 -19.90 -4.26 3.16
CA TYR A 219 -21.06 -3.39 3.02
C TYR A 219 -22.29 -3.91 3.76
N VAL A 220 -22.50 -5.22 3.80
CA VAL A 220 -23.60 -5.88 4.51
C VAL A 220 -23.11 -7.22 5.08
N GLN A 221 -23.51 -7.55 6.30
CA GLN A 221 -23.32 -8.91 6.82
C GLN A 221 -24.02 -9.90 5.88
N ASN A 222 -23.28 -10.85 5.33
CA ASN A 222 -23.72 -11.90 4.39
C ASN A 222 -23.66 -11.57 2.88
N VAL A 223 -23.09 -10.47 2.45
CA VAL A 223 -22.84 -10.20 1.02
C VAL A 223 -21.35 -10.09 0.79
N GLN A 224 -20.83 -10.74 -0.27
CA GLN A 224 -19.42 -10.71 -0.66
C GLN A 224 -18.98 -9.35 -1.27
N SER A 225 -19.62 -8.26 -0.92
CA SER A 225 -19.26 -6.92 -1.37
C SER A 225 -18.43 -6.23 -0.30
N LEU A 226 -17.25 -5.79 -0.70
CA LEU A 226 -16.36 -4.98 0.11
C LEU A 226 -16.61 -3.50 -0.16
N TYR A 227 -16.71 -2.70 0.88
CA TYR A 227 -16.68 -1.25 0.81
C TYR A 227 -15.27 -0.78 1.12
N MET A 228 -14.65 -0.07 0.18
CA MET A 228 -13.36 0.56 0.38
C MET A 228 -13.55 2.07 0.38
N GLY A 229 -13.24 2.71 1.50
CA GLY A 229 -13.29 4.15 1.68
C GLY A 229 -11.89 4.74 1.78
N CYS A 230 -11.62 5.79 1.03
CA CYS A 230 -10.44 6.63 1.18
C CYS A 230 -10.89 8.05 1.55
N LEU A 231 -10.29 8.61 2.59
CA LEU A 231 -10.50 10.01 2.95
C LEU A 231 -9.61 10.87 2.06
N LEU A 232 -10.20 11.46 1.02
CA LEU A 232 -9.56 12.50 0.22
C LEU A 232 -10.06 13.85 0.71
N TYR A 233 -9.15 14.67 1.21
CA TYR A 233 -9.46 16.05 1.58
C TYR A 233 -9.33 16.96 0.36
N THR A 234 -10.33 17.80 0.14
CA THR A 234 -10.24 18.92 -0.78
C THR A 234 -10.44 20.21 0.02
N SER A 235 -9.47 21.10 -0.02
CA SER A 235 -9.53 22.43 0.59
C SER A 235 -10.58 23.32 -0.08
#